data_4c44672cf5fef8fb853f246831a025f8
#
_entry.id   4c44672cf5fef8fb853f246831a025f8
#
_cell.length_a   1.000
_cell.length_b   1.000
_cell.length_c   1.000
_cell.angle_alpha   90.00
_cell.angle_beta   90.00
_cell.angle_gamma   90.00
#
_symmetry.space_group_name_H-M   'P 1'
#
loop_
_entity.id
_entity.type
_entity.pdbx_description
1 polymer ?
#
loop_
_entity_poly.entity_id
_entity_poly.type
_entity_poly.pdbx_seq_one_letter_code
_entity_poly.pdbx_strand_id
1 'polypeptide(L)'
;MMSSVPGVLLPMRSTLRWLMATAAVSAAAAHIPVIAPHLNEAPYMGVLFILLTIACIALAMAVITYDAPLVYLAAATICGLTINGYPATRLVAFPMLADDVGNWLEPLGVVSIVAETVVVASSIAALRCRRLV
;
A
#
# COMPACT_ATOMS: atom_id res chain seq x y z
N MET A 1 35.11 5.70 -0.12
CA MET A 1 34.22 6.36 0.85
C MET A 1 33.44 7.45 0.13
N MET A 2 32.21 7.15 -0.28
CA MET A 2 31.34 8.20 -0.80
C MET A 2 30.74 8.92 0.41
N SER A 3 31.23 10.13 0.68
CA SER A 3 30.60 11.02 1.64
C SER A 3 29.22 11.38 1.10
N SER A 4 28.19 10.83 1.70
CA SER A 4 26.82 11.23 1.40
C SER A 4 26.68 12.71 1.76
N VAL A 5 26.54 13.56 0.76
CA VAL A 5 26.32 15.00 0.96
C VAL A 5 24.91 15.13 1.56
N PRO A 6 24.78 15.61 2.82
CA PRO A 6 23.48 15.68 3.50
C PRO A 6 22.40 16.42 2.71
N GLY A 7 22.80 17.40 1.91
CA GLY A 7 21.89 18.21 1.08
C GLY A 7 21.23 17.45 -0.07
N VAL A 8 21.70 16.26 -0.44
CA VAL A 8 21.10 15.44 -1.53
C VAL A 8 20.02 14.48 -0.99
N LEU A 9 20.16 14.03 0.26
CA LEU A 9 19.23 13.06 0.86
C LEU A 9 17.87 13.68 1.24
N LEU A 10 17.85 14.95 1.65
CA LEU A 10 16.60 15.63 2.04
C LEU A 10 15.61 15.79 0.87
N PRO A 11 16.00 16.28 -0.32
CA PRO A 11 15.12 16.33 -1.48
C PRO A 11 14.63 14.95 -1.92
N MET A 12 15.50 13.94 -1.88
CA MET A 12 15.13 12.57 -2.23
C MET A 12 14.09 11.99 -1.28
N ARG A 13 14.22 12.20 0.03
CA ARG A 13 13.23 11.79 1.02
C ARG A 13 11.90 12.50 0.84
N SER A 14 11.91 13.79 0.55
CA SER A 14 10.69 14.54 0.23
C SER A 14 9.98 13.96 -0.98
N THR A 15 10.69 13.68 -2.06
CA THR A 15 10.14 13.03 -3.27
C THR A 15 9.56 11.66 -2.97
N LEU A 16 10.24 10.82 -2.19
CA LEU A 16 9.75 9.50 -1.79
C LEU A 16 8.46 9.60 -0.97
N ARG A 17 8.36 10.58 -0.08
CA ARG A 17 7.15 10.79 0.74
C ARG A 17 5.95 11.19 -0.12
N TRP A 18 6.12 12.08 -1.09
CA TRP A 18 5.05 12.45 -2.01
C TRP A 18 4.66 11.30 -2.92
N LEU A 19 5.62 10.54 -3.43
CA LEU A 19 5.37 9.33 -4.21
C LEU A 19 4.59 8.30 -3.40
N MET A 20 4.96 8.09 -2.16
CA MET A 20 4.28 7.18 -1.23
C MET A 20 2.85 7.63 -0.95
N ALA A 21 2.64 8.92 -0.67
CA ALA A 21 1.30 9.47 -0.43
C ALA A 21 0.40 9.32 -1.66
N THR A 22 0.90 9.65 -2.84
CA THR A 22 0.16 9.50 -4.10
C THR A 22 -0.20 8.05 -4.38
N ALA A 23 0.73 7.12 -4.17
CA ALA A 23 0.50 5.70 -4.35
C ALA A 23 -0.52 5.17 -3.33
N ALA A 24 -0.45 5.58 -2.06
CA ALA A 24 -1.42 5.20 -1.04
C ALA A 24 -2.84 5.69 -1.35
N VAL A 25 -2.99 6.92 -1.83
CA VAL A 25 -4.28 7.46 -2.30
C VAL A 25 -4.79 6.69 -3.51
N SER A 26 -3.92 6.33 -4.44
CA SER A 26 -4.29 5.52 -5.61
C SER A 26 -4.78 4.12 -5.20
N ALA A 27 -4.13 3.49 -4.23
CA ALA A 27 -4.59 2.22 -3.66
C ALA A 27 -5.96 2.37 -2.99
N ALA A 28 -6.16 3.40 -2.18
CA ALA A 28 -7.47 3.70 -1.57
C ALA A 28 -8.55 3.88 -2.64
N ALA A 29 -8.28 4.64 -3.68
CA ALA A 29 -9.22 4.85 -4.79
C ALA A 29 -9.58 3.56 -5.52
N ALA A 30 -8.62 2.63 -5.68
CA ALA A 30 -8.87 1.33 -6.29
C ALA A 30 -9.72 0.41 -5.40
N HIS A 31 -9.65 0.54 -4.08
CA HIS A 31 -10.45 -0.26 -3.14
C HIS A 31 -11.90 0.20 -3.04
N ILE A 32 -12.20 1.48 -3.21
CA ILE A 32 -13.55 2.03 -3.04
C ILE A 32 -14.60 1.32 -3.91
N PRO A 33 -14.42 1.12 -5.22
CA PRO A 33 -15.42 0.49 -6.06
C PRO A 33 -15.72 -0.96 -5.72
N VAL A 34 -14.78 -1.67 -5.10
CA VAL A 34 -14.94 -3.09 -4.75
C VAL A 34 -15.61 -3.32 -3.38
N ILE A 35 -15.78 -2.27 -2.59
CA ILE A 35 -16.40 -2.37 -1.25
C ILE A 35 -17.84 -2.87 -1.35
N ALA A 36 -18.69 -2.21 -2.13
CA ALA A 36 -20.11 -2.54 -2.20
C ALA A 36 -20.38 -3.95 -2.74
N PRO A 37 -19.74 -4.42 -3.84
CA PRO A 37 -19.88 -5.80 -4.26
C PRO A 37 -19.47 -6.79 -3.18
N HIS A 38 -18.33 -6.59 -2.55
CA HIS A 38 -17.85 -7.52 -1.52
C HIS A 38 -18.70 -7.50 -0.24
N LEU A 39 -19.27 -6.36 0.13
CA LEU A 39 -20.23 -6.34 1.26
C LEU A 39 -21.46 -7.21 1.00
N ASN A 40 -21.88 -7.33 -0.26
CA ASN A 40 -23.03 -8.17 -0.64
C ASN A 40 -22.67 -9.65 -0.79
N GLU A 41 -21.49 -9.95 -1.36
CA GLU A 41 -21.07 -11.31 -1.68
C GLU A 41 -20.33 -11.98 -0.52
N ALA A 42 -19.39 -11.27 0.09
CA ALA A 42 -18.53 -11.72 1.18
C ALA A 42 -18.34 -10.57 2.19
N PRO A 43 -19.27 -10.35 3.12
CA PRO A 43 -19.28 -9.17 4.00
C PRO A 43 -17.97 -8.94 4.76
N TYR A 44 -17.29 -10.00 5.19
CA TYR A 44 -16.00 -9.88 5.89
C TYR A 44 -14.93 -9.24 4.98
N MET A 45 -14.94 -9.54 3.70
CA MET A 45 -14.00 -8.96 2.74
C MET A 45 -14.36 -7.50 2.44
N GLY A 46 -15.64 -7.16 2.34
CA GLY A 46 -16.10 -5.78 2.21
C GLY A 46 -15.65 -4.91 3.38
N VAL A 47 -15.78 -5.41 4.61
CA VAL A 47 -15.27 -4.72 5.82
C VAL A 47 -13.75 -4.56 5.76
N LEU A 48 -13.03 -5.58 5.32
CA LEU A 48 -11.58 -5.51 5.18
C LEU A 48 -11.16 -4.42 4.17
N PHE A 49 -11.86 -4.29 3.04
CA PHE A 49 -11.60 -3.21 2.08
C PHE A 49 -11.92 -1.83 2.62
N ILE A 50 -12.94 -1.68 3.46
CA ILE A 50 -13.22 -0.41 4.16
C ILE A 50 -12.04 -0.04 5.07
N LEU A 51 -11.60 -0.98 5.91
CA LEU A 51 -10.47 -0.76 6.82
C LEU A 51 -9.19 -0.43 6.07
N LEU A 52 -8.93 -1.14 4.98
CA LEU A 52 -7.77 -0.91 4.14
C LEU A 52 -7.80 0.46 3.45
N THR A 53 -8.96 0.88 2.95
CA THR A 53 -9.16 2.22 2.37
C THR A 53 -8.85 3.32 3.40
N ILE A 54 -9.39 3.19 4.60
CA ILE A 54 -9.12 4.13 5.70
C ILE A 54 -7.64 4.13 6.06
N ALA A 55 -7.02 2.95 6.16
CA ALA A 55 -5.60 2.83 6.46
C ALA A 55 -4.71 3.48 5.39
N CYS A 56 -5.01 3.29 4.11
CA CYS A 56 -4.27 3.92 3.02
C CYS A 56 -4.38 5.45 3.04
N ILE A 57 -5.56 6.00 3.32
CA ILE A 57 -5.75 7.45 3.47
C ILE A 57 -4.98 7.97 4.68
N ALA A 58 -5.07 7.30 5.82
CA ALA A 58 -4.34 7.66 7.03
C ALA A 58 -2.82 7.62 6.81
N LEU A 59 -2.31 6.60 6.10
CA LEU A 59 -0.90 6.49 5.73
C LEU A 59 -0.46 7.64 4.82
N ALA A 60 -1.26 8.00 3.82
CA ALA A 60 -0.96 9.12 2.93
C ALA A 60 -0.81 10.42 3.72
N MET A 61 -1.71 10.68 4.65
CA MET A 61 -1.63 11.85 5.55
C MET A 61 -0.42 11.77 6.47
N ALA A 62 -0.17 10.62 7.06
CA ALA A 62 0.93 10.42 8.01
C ALA A 62 2.31 10.59 7.35
N VAL A 63 2.53 10.07 6.14
CA VAL A 63 3.83 10.20 5.47
C VAL A 63 4.13 11.64 5.03
N ILE A 64 3.10 12.44 4.75
CA ILE A 64 3.27 13.86 4.44
C ILE A 64 3.58 14.65 5.71
N THR A 65 2.90 14.32 6.82
CA THR A 65 2.99 15.07 8.08
C THR A 65 4.23 14.69 8.89
N TYR A 66 4.56 13.40 8.95
CA TYR A 66 5.61 12.86 9.81
C TYR A 66 6.70 12.15 9.02
N ASP A 67 7.92 12.64 9.10
CA ASP A 67 9.10 11.95 8.62
C ASP A 67 9.66 11.04 9.73
N ALA A 68 8.97 9.95 9.99
CA ALA A 68 9.26 9.03 11.09
C ALA A 68 9.41 7.58 10.62
N PRO A 69 10.40 6.82 11.15
CA PRO A 69 10.59 5.42 10.78
C PRO A 69 9.35 4.55 11.01
N LEU A 70 8.61 4.82 12.08
CA LEU A 70 7.40 4.07 12.41
C LEU A 70 6.32 4.19 11.33
N VAL A 71 6.20 5.37 10.70
CA VAL A 71 5.25 5.59 9.60
C VAL A 71 5.65 4.75 8.38
N TYR A 72 6.94 4.72 8.03
CA TYR A 72 7.43 3.92 6.92
C TYR A 72 7.29 2.41 7.17
N LEU A 73 7.55 1.97 8.41
CA LEU A 73 7.34 0.58 8.81
C LEU A 73 5.87 0.19 8.74
N ALA A 74 4.97 1.05 9.24
CA ALA A 74 3.54 0.82 9.16
C ALA A 74 3.06 0.72 7.70
N ALA A 75 3.50 1.65 6.85
CA ALA A 75 3.16 1.65 5.43
C ALA A 75 3.65 0.37 4.72
N ALA A 76 4.90 -0.02 4.95
CA ALA A 76 5.47 -1.24 4.37
C ALA A 76 4.74 -2.51 4.87
N THR A 77 4.37 -2.56 6.15
CA THR A 77 3.67 -3.71 6.73
C THR A 77 2.26 -3.83 6.20
N ILE A 78 1.47 -2.76 6.24
CA ILE A 78 0.06 -2.78 5.81
C ILE A 78 -0.02 -3.09 4.32
N CYS A 79 0.72 -2.38 3.46
CA CYS A 79 0.72 -2.61 2.03
C CYS A 79 1.37 -3.96 1.67
N GLY A 80 2.39 -4.39 2.40
CA GLY A 80 2.99 -5.72 2.21
C GLY A 80 2.02 -6.87 2.49
N LEU A 81 1.19 -6.74 3.52
CA LEU A 81 0.14 -7.73 3.82
C LEU A 81 -0.92 -7.78 2.72
N THR A 82 -1.34 -6.63 2.19
CA THR A 82 -2.32 -6.59 1.10
C THR A 82 -1.78 -7.13 -0.21
N ILE A 83 -0.51 -6.88 -0.53
CA ILE A 83 0.17 -7.49 -1.68
C ILE A 83 0.16 -9.02 -1.59
N ASN A 84 0.35 -9.58 -0.40
CA ASN A 84 0.26 -11.03 -0.18
C ASN A 84 -1.18 -11.54 -0.18
N GLY A 85 -2.14 -10.73 0.24
CA GLY A 85 -3.56 -11.07 0.26
C GLY A 85 -4.13 -11.31 -1.14
N TYR A 86 -3.69 -10.54 -2.12
CA TYR A 86 -4.18 -10.69 -3.50
C TYR A 86 -3.89 -12.08 -4.07
N PRO A 87 -2.65 -12.56 -4.15
CA PRO A 87 -2.38 -13.90 -4.63
C PRO A 87 -3.04 -14.98 -3.76
N ALA A 88 -3.20 -14.76 -2.47
CA ALA A 88 -3.90 -15.70 -1.61
C ALA A 88 -5.34 -15.96 -2.08
N THR A 89 -6.10 -14.90 -2.43
CA THR A 89 -7.47 -15.05 -2.95
C THR A 89 -7.50 -15.64 -4.37
N ARG A 90 -6.41 -15.55 -5.13
CA ARG A 90 -6.31 -16.13 -6.49
C ARG A 90 -5.89 -17.60 -6.48
N LEU A 91 -5.29 -18.06 -5.40
CA LEU A 91 -4.79 -19.43 -5.25
C LEU A 91 -5.69 -20.31 -4.38
N VAL A 92 -6.40 -19.71 -3.43
CA VAL A 92 -7.21 -20.42 -2.42
C VAL A 92 -8.65 -19.91 -2.48
N ALA A 93 -9.60 -20.84 -2.53
CA ALA A 93 -11.02 -20.52 -2.43
C ALA A 93 -11.40 -20.12 -0.99
N PHE A 94 -11.37 -18.83 -0.69
CA PHE A 94 -11.90 -18.31 0.56
C PHE A 94 -13.43 -18.42 0.58
N PRO A 95 -14.07 -18.49 1.77
CA PRO A 95 -15.51 -18.55 1.86
C PRO A 95 -16.16 -17.41 1.05
N MET A 96 -17.15 -17.76 0.20
CA MET A 96 -17.89 -16.82 -0.66
C MET A 96 -17.03 -16.03 -1.69
N LEU A 97 -15.79 -16.46 -1.94
CA LEU A 97 -14.86 -15.85 -2.90
C LEU A 97 -14.23 -16.90 -3.82
N ALA A 98 -14.89 -18.03 -4.04
CA ALA A 98 -14.37 -19.09 -4.90
C ALA A 98 -14.16 -18.62 -6.36
N ASP A 99 -14.98 -17.68 -6.82
CA ASP A 99 -14.93 -17.11 -8.18
C ASP A 99 -13.68 -16.25 -8.41
N ASP A 100 -13.03 -15.81 -7.34
CA ASP A 100 -11.78 -15.07 -7.42
C ASP A 100 -10.57 -15.93 -7.79
N VAL A 101 -10.65 -17.24 -7.57
CA VAL A 101 -9.56 -18.18 -7.87
C VAL A 101 -9.25 -18.14 -9.36
N GLY A 102 -7.99 -17.89 -9.68
CA GLY A 102 -7.50 -17.81 -11.06
C GLY A 102 -7.76 -16.48 -11.78
N ASN A 103 -8.48 -15.54 -11.17
CA ASN A 103 -8.76 -14.22 -11.75
C ASN A 103 -7.61 -13.23 -11.48
N TRP A 104 -6.46 -13.46 -12.11
CA TRP A 104 -5.24 -12.68 -11.88
C TRP A 104 -5.24 -11.28 -12.51
N LEU A 105 -6.10 -11.03 -13.48
CA LEU A 105 -6.11 -9.79 -14.27
C LEU A 105 -7.32 -8.90 -13.95
N GLU A 106 -7.86 -9.02 -12.76
CA GLU A 106 -8.90 -8.10 -12.28
C GLU A 106 -8.30 -6.67 -12.20
N PRO A 107 -8.84 -5.69 -12.96
CA PRO A 107 -8.16 -4.42 -13.19
C PRO A 107 -7.90 -3.61 -11.92
N LEU A 108 -8.87 -3.54 -11.00
CA LEU A 108 -8.73 -2.77 -9.77
C LEU A 108 -7.75 -3.44 -8.79
N GLY A 109 -7.72 -4.77 -8.77
CA GLY A 109 -6.75 -5.53 -8.00
C GLY A 109 -5.33 -5.31 -8.51
N VAL A 110 -5.13 -5.32 -9.82
CA VAL A 110 -3.83 -5.04 -10.44
C VAL A 110 -3.36 -3.61 -10.11
N VAL A 111 -4.25 -2.62 -10.24
CA VAL A 111 -3.95 -1.21 -9.90
C VAL A 111 -3.57 -1.08 -8.43
N SER A 112 -4.31 -1.70 -7.53
CA SER A 112 -4.01 -1.63 -6.09
C SER A 112 -2.67 -2.27 -5.76
N ILE A 113 -2.36 -3.44 -6.32
CA ILE A 113 -1.06 -4.10 -6.10
C ILE A 113 0.12 -3.27 -6.61
N VAL A 114 0.00 -2.66 -7.79
CA VAL A 114 1.05 -1.78 -8.32
C VAL A 114 1.25 -0.58 -7.38
N ALA A 115 0.17 0.08 -6.97
CA ALA A 115 0.23 1.20 -6.05
C ALA A 115 0.84 0.82 -4.69
N GLU A 116 0.41 -0.28 -4.11
CA GLU A 116 0.93 -0.79 -2.82
C GLU A 116 2.39 -1.22 -2.91
N THR A 117 2.81 -1.78 -4.04
CA THR A 117 4.23 -2.08 -4.30
C THR A 117 5.08 -0.82 -4.32
N VAL A 118 4.58 0.26 -4.92
CA VAL A 118 5.24 1.57 -4.88
C VAL A 118 5.35 2.09 -3.45
N VAL A 119 4.30 1.95 -2.63
CA VAL A 119 4.34 2.32 -1.22
C VAL A 119 5.42 1.54 -0.47
N VAL A 120 5.46 0.22 -0.62
CA VAL A 120 6.46 -0.63 0.05
C VAL A 120 7.88 -0.27 -0.38
N ALA A 121 8.13 -0.17 -1.68
CA ALA A 121 9.45 0.16 -2.22
C ALA A 121 9.91 1.54 -1.75
N SER A 122 9.04 2.55 -1.78
CA SER A 122 9.33 3.91 -1.32
C SER A 122 9.60 3.94 0.19
N SER A 123 8.85 3.18 0.98
CA SER A 123 9.04 3.06 2.43
C SER A 123 10.40 2.46 2.76
N ILE A 124 10.79 1.39 2.09
CA ILE A 124 12.10 0.75 2.27
C ILE A 124 13.22 1.71 1.89
N ALA A 125 13.08 2.41 0.76
CA ALA A 125 14.06 3.40 0.31
C ALA A 125 14.20 4.54 1.33
N ALA A 126 13.09 5.06 1.87
CA ALA A 126 13.11 6.10 2.89
C ALA A 126 13.80 5.65 4.19
N LEU A 127 13.55 4.41 4.63
CA LEU A 127 14.22 3.84 5.80
C LEU A 127 15.73 3.67 5.58
N ARG A 128 16.14 3.25 4.39
CA ARG A 128 17.56 3.14 4.05
C ARG A 128 18.24 4.50 4.03
N CYS A 129 17.60 5.52 3.45
CA CYS A 129 18.14 6.88 3.46
C CYS A 129 18.34 7.45 4.87
N ARG A 130 17.50 7.06 5.84
CA ARG A 130 17.66 7.47 7.24
C ARG A 130 18.87 6.84 7.93
N ARG A 131 19.24 5.64 7.55
CA ARG A 131 20.42 4.95 8.12
C ARG A 131 21.75 5.53 7.65
N LEU A 132 21.73 6.34 6.59
CA LEU A 132 22.92 6.96 6.02
C LEU A 132 23.19 8.38 6.58
N VAL A 133 22.31 8.86 7.42
CA VAL A 133 22.40 10.17 8.10
C VAL A 133 22.57 9.98 9.60
#